data_ce27ac0127e41d990a7eda7742163785
#
_entry.id   ce27ac0127e41d990a7eda7742163785
#
_cell.length_a   1.000
_cell.length_b   1.000
_cell.length_c   1.000
_cell.angle_alpha   90.00
_cell.angle_beta   90.00
_cell.angle_gamma   90.00
#
_symmetry.space_group_name_H-M   'P 1'
#
loop_
_entity.id
_entity.type
_entity.pdbx_description
1 polymer ?
#
loop_
_entity_poly.entity_id
_entity_poly.type
_entity_poly.pdbx_seq_one_letter_code
_entity_poly.pdbx_strand_id
1 'polypeptide(L)'
;GYDLSKLICGSYGTLVAITEITFKVLPAPEESKTLIIHNQKIEPAIFLLGQAISSSNDISGATFFPAKSKVPGCEMDIEKTFKLNDLKHEGSLTAIRIEGSKNSIDQRIENLMNELKLINFNTSILDIYQSEIFWNKVKNLEFFSSSKNSILRIVIPTSECVHLIYQLSNKFKYFFDWGGALMWMEAFELTEEMFDSIRKKVVKHGGYVTMIKNSDYLPYVEDVFTINRDRFNISQNIKKSFDSKRILNPGKMYTGI
;
A
#
# COMPACT_ATOMS: atom_id res chain seq x y z
N GLY A 1 -14.12 3.46 29.49
CA GLY A 1 -13.05 4.42 29.24
C GLY A 1 -12.66 4.44 27.78
N TYR A 2 -11.99 5.49 27.36
CA TYR A 2 -11.45 5.61 26.01
C TYR A 2 -10.17 4.78 25.89
N ASP A 3 -9.98 4.12 24.73
CA ASP A 3 -8.73 3.43 24.40
C ASP A 3 -7.71 4.46 23.91
N LEU A 4 -6.91 4.98 24.84
CA LEU A 4 -5.88 5.99 24.52
C LEU A 4 -4.80 5.43 23.60
N SER A 5 -4.48 4.14 23.68
CA SER A 5 -3.49 3.53 22.81
C SER A 5 -3.89 3.61 21.34
N LYS A 6 -5.19 3.36 21.05
CA LYS A 6 -5.75 3.52 19.69
C LYS A 6 -5.78 4.97 19.23
N LEU A 7 -6.09 5.91 20.13
CA LEU A 7 -6.11 7.33 19.80
C LEU A 7 -4.72 7.86 19.46
N ILE A 8 -3.70 7.44 20.21
CA ILE A 8 -2.32 7.88 20.05
C ILE A 8 -1.66 7.24 18.82
N CYS A 9 -2.03 5.99 18.51
CA CYS A 9 -1.53 5.29 17.33
C CYS A 9 -1.91 6.05 16.05
N GLY A 10 -0.91 6.46 15.26
CA GLY A 10 -1.13 7.25 14.04
C GLY A 10 -1.30 8.75 14.26
N SER A 11 -1.08 9.27 15.47
CA SER A 11 -1.12 10.71 15.75
C SER A 11 0.12 11.48 15.29
N TYR A 12 1.12 10.83 14.75
CA TYR A 12 2.38 11.44 14.26
C TYR A 12 3.10 12.31 15.30
N GLY A 13 2.95 11.97 16.60
CA GLY A 13 3.54 12.74 17.69
C GLY A 13 2.90 14.12 17.91
N THR A 14 1.69 14.35 17.39
CA THR A 14 0.98 15.63 17.58
C THR A 14 0.22 15.69 18.89
N LEU A 15 -0.01 14.58 19.59
CA LEU A 15 -0.79 14.52 20.82
C LEU A 15 0.07 14.31 22.06
N VAL A 16 1.05 13.42 21.99
CA VAL A 16 1.88 13.01 23.14
C VAL A 16 3.29 12.65 22.70
N ALA A 17 4.24 12.64 23.66
CA ALA A 17 5.53 11.98 23.55
C ALA A 17 5.42 10.60 24.22
N ILE A 18 5.70 9.52 23.50
CA ILE A 18 5.64 8.16 24.01
C ILE A 18 7.04 7.79 24.51
N THR A 19 7.15 7.40 25.78
CA THR A 19 8.40 6.99 26.41
C THR A 19 8.56 5.49 26.54
N GLU A 20 7.46 4.77 26.61
CA GLU A 20 7.47 3.30 26.75
C GLU A 20 6.26 2.71 26.00
N ILE A 21 6.47 1.57 25.34
CA ILE A 21 5.42 0.85 24.62
C ILE A 21 5.53 -0.65 24.93
N THR A 22 4.40 -1.27 25.31
CA THR A 22 4.30 -2.71 25.44
C THR A 22 3.45 -3.28 24.30
N PHE A 23 4.02 -4.20 23.51
CA PHE A 23 3.34 -4.88 22.42
C PHE A 23 3.03 -6.33 22.76
N LYS A 24 1.82 -6.78 22.43
CA LYS A 24 1.55 -8.19 22.27
C LYS A 24 1.96 -8.61 20.86
N VAL A 25 2.85 -9.59 20.76
CA VAL A 25 3.32 -10.14 19.49
C VAL A 25 2.75 -11.54 19.27
N LEU A 26 2.62 -11.92 18.00
CA LEU A 26 2.32 -13.30 17.61
C LEU A 26 3.64 -14.03 17.32
N PRO A 27 3.68 -15.37 17.47
CA PRO A 27 4.83 -16.18 17.03
C PRO A 27 5.09 -15.96 15.55
N ALA A 28 6.37 -15.96 15.14
CA ALA A 28 6.72 -15.95 13.72
C ALA A 28 6.19 -17.24 13.05
N PRO A 29 5.71 -17.15 11.79
CA PRO A 29 5.32 -18.34 11.05
C PRO A 29 6.53 -19.26 10.81
N GLU A 30 6.29 -20.57 10.81
CA GLU A 30 7.33 -21.55 10.52
C GLU A 30 7.74 -21.54 9.05
N GLU A 31 6.79 -21.22 8.16
CA GLU A 31 6.96 -21.24 6.72
C GLU A 31 6.21 -20.07 6.07
N SER A 32 6.74 -19.58 4.97
CA SER A 32 6.13 -18.55 4.15
C SER A 32 6.36 -18.88 2.67
N LYS A 33 5.31 -18.93 1.87
CA LYS A 33 5.40 -19.08 0.42
C LYS A 33 4.57 -18.01 -0.28
N THR A 34 5.03 -17.61 -1.45
CA THR A 34 4.32 -16.63 -2.28
C THR A 34 3.98 -17.24 -3.63
N LEU A 35 2.68 -17.32 -3.92
CA LEU A 35 2.18 -17.65 -5.24
C LEU A 35 2.27 -16.41 -6.13
N ILE A 36 2.96 -16.53 -7.25
CA ILE A 36 3.10 -15.50 -8.27
C ILE A 36 2.25 -15.90 -9.47
N ILE A 37 1.45 -14.95 -9.99
CA ILE A 37 0.68 -15.09 -11.21
C ILE A 37 1.17 -14.02 -12.17
N HIS A 38 1.66 -14.46 -13.34
CA HIS A 38 2.30 -13.59 -14.31
C HIS A 38 1.32 -13.05 -15.36
N ASN A 39 1.63 -11.88 -15.91
CA ASN A 39 1.01 -11.31 -17.13
C ASN A 39 -0.50 -11.06 -17.04
N GLN A 40 -1.01 -10.71 -15.87
CA GLN A 40 -2.41 -10.36 -15.71
C GLN A 40 -2.67 -8.89 -16.09
N LYS A 41 -3.83 -8.63 -16.70
CA LYS A 41 -4.35 -7.26 -16.76
C LYS A 41 -4.80 -6.83 -15.36
N ILE A 42 -4.91 -5.52 -15.15
CA ILE A 42 -5.22 -4.95 -13.84
C ILE A 42 -6.57 -5.45 -13.27
N GLU A 43 -7.65 -5.50 -14.09
CA GLU A 43 -8.97 -5.90 -13.63
C GLU A 43 -9.01 -7.37 -13.17
N PRO A 44 -8.56 -8.36 -13.98
CA PRO A 44 -8.45 -9.74 -13.52
C PRO A 44 -7.55 -9.91 -12.32
N ALA A 45 -6.42 -9.18 -12.25
CA ALA A 45 -5.50 -9.27 -11.12
C ALA A 45 -6.15 -8.81 -9.82
N ILE A 46 -6.80 -7.64 -9.81
CA ILE A 46 -7.51 -7.13 -8.63
C ILE A 46 -8.66 -8.05 -8.22
N PHE A 47 -9.39 -8.61 -9.19
CA PHE A 47 -10.44 -9.59 -8.92
C PHE A 47 -9.88 -10.85 -8.25
N LEU A 48 -8.77 -11.41 -8.77
CA LEU A 48 -8.09 -12.57 -8.18
C LEU A 48 -7.58 -12.28 -6.76
N LEU A 49 -7.00 -11.11 -6.52
CA LEU A 49 -6.58 -10.70 -5.17
C LEU A 49 -7.76 -10.61 -4.21
N GLY A 50 -8.89 -10.06 -4.64
CA GLY A 50 -10.12 -9.99 -3.84
C GLY A 50 -10.67 -11.39 -3.50
N GLN A 51 -10.70 -12.31 -4.47
CA GLN A 51 -11.08 -13.70 -4.24
C GLN A 51 -10.12 -14.39 -3.26
N ALA A 52 -8.82 -14.23 -3.44
CA ALA A 52 -7.80 -14.80 -2.55
C ALA A 52 -7.99 -14.37 -1.10
N ILE A 53 -8.15 -13.06 -0.85
CA ILE A 53 -8.36 -12.51 0.50
C ILE A 53 -9.66 -13.03 1.14
N SER A 54 -10.70 -13.29 0.32
CA SER A 54 -11.99 -13.80 0.77
C SER A 54 -11.99 -15.31 0.95
N SER A 55 -10.92 -16.02 0.54
CA SER A 55 -10.81 -17.48 0.66
C SER A 55 -10.53 -17.92 2.09
N SER A 56 -10.69 -19.23 2.35
CA SER A 56 -10.37 -19.85 3.64
C SER A 56 -8.87 -20.10 3.84
N ASN A 57 -8.00 -19.59 2.93
CA ASN A 57 -6.57 -19.92 2.92
C ASN A 57 -5.70 -18.95 3.74
N ASP A 58 -6.29 -18.07 4.59
CA ASP A 58 -5.57 -17.13 5.48
C ASP A 58 -4.44 -16.36 4.77
N ILE A 59 -4.81 -15.57 3.77
CA ILE A 59 -3.84 -14.80 2.99
C ILE A 59 -3.21 -13.70 3.86
N SER A 60 -1.88 -13.67 3.93
CA SER A 60 -1.11 -12.71 4.73
C SER A 60 -0.52 -11.56 3.93
N GLY A 61 -0.54 -11.65 2.60
CA GLY A 61 -0.11 -10.58 1.69
C GLY A 61 -0.72 -10.73 0.31
N ALA A 62 -1.09 -9.60 -0.33
CA ALA A 62 -1.74 -9.61 -1.63
C ALA A 62 -1.44 -8.31 -2.38
N THR A 63 -0.59 -8.38 -3.42
CA THR A 63 -0.09 -7.21 -4.16
C THR A 63 -0.11 -7.42 -5.66
N PHE A 64 -0.21 -6.33 -6.41
CA PHE A 64 -0.17 -6.32 -7.88
C PHE A 64 0.77 -5.24 -8.40
N PHE A 65 1.68 -5.64 -9.25
CA PHE A 65 2.59 -4.75 -9.99
C PHE A 65 2.18 -4.74 -11.46
N PRO A 66 1.86 -3.57 -12.05
CA PRO A 66 1.52 -3.47 -13.46
C PRO A 66 2.74 -3.80 -14.34
N ALA A 67 2.47 -4.20 -15.59
CA ALA A 67 3.50 -4.31 -16.61
C ALA A 67 4.23 -2.97 -16.80
N LYS A 68 5.44 -3.03 -17.37
CA LYS A 68 6.22 -1.83 -17.69
C LYS A 68 5.35 -0.79 -18.40
N SER A 69 5.31 0.41 -17.84
CA SER A 69 4.68 1.55 -18.47
C SER A 69 5.38 1.88 -19.79
N LYS A 70 4.62 2.28 -20.81
CA LYS A 70 5.18 2.83 -22.05
C LYS A 70 5.61 4.29 -21.89
N VAL A 71 5.28 4.92 -20.76
CA VAL A 71 5.68 6.30 -20.45
C VAL A 71 7.09 6.27 -19.86
N PRO A 72 8.08 6.94 -20.49
CA PRO A 72 9.45 6.96 -20.00
C PRO A 72 9.53 7.48 -18.55
N GLY A 73 10.29 6.79 -17.72
CA GLY A 73 10.45 7.10 -16.30
C GLY A 73 9.35 6.54 -15.39
N CYS A 74 8.24 6.05 -15.94
CA CYS A 74 7.15 5.44 -15.17
C CYS A 74 7.24 3.91 -15.12
N GLU A 75 8.35 3.31 -15.53
CA GLU A 75 8.54 1.87 -15.51
C GLU A 75 8.80 1.37 -14.09
N MET A 76 8.14 0.28 -13.73
CA MET A 76 8.51 -0.52 -12.57
C MET A 76 9.39 -1.68 -13.04
N ASP A 77 10.65 -1.63 -12.69
CA ASP A 77 11.60 -2.70 -13.01
C ASP A 77 11.54 -3.77 -11.91
N ILE A 78 10.66 -4.73 -12.10
CA ILE A 78 10.41 -5.83 -11.16
C ILE A 78 11.67 -6.69 -11.01
N GLU A 79 12.31 -7.06 -12.12
CA GLU A 79 13.51 -7.90 -12.12
C GLU A 79 14.67 -7.23 -11.37
N LYS A 80 14.96 -5.98 -11.70
CA LYS A 80 16.03 -5.21 -11.06
C LYS A 80 15.74 -4.97 -9.57
N THR A 81 14.48 -4.72 -9.22
CA THR A 81 14.10 -4.44 -7.83
C THR A 81 14.17 -5.68 -6.98
N PHE A 82 13.53 -6.78 -7.39
CA PHE A 82 13.50 -7.99 -6.57
C PHE A 82 14.78 -8.80 -6.63
N LYS A 83 15.48 -8.83 -7.78
CA LYS A 83 16.70 -9.63 -8.01
C LYS A 83 16.47 -11.13 -7.72
N LEU A 84 15.29 -11.63 -8.05
CA LEU A 84 14.92 -13.02 -7.93
C LEU A 84 14.86 -13.64 -9.33
N ASN A 85 15.61 -14.75 -9.56
CA ASN A 85 15.73 -15.39 -10.88
C ASN A 85 14.38 -15.85 -11.43
N ASP A 86 13.45 -16.21 -10.56
CA ASP A 86 12.12 -16.72 -10.91
C ASP A 86 11.13 -15.62 -11.29
N LEU A 87 11.51 -14.34 -11.13
CA LEU A 87 10.71 -13.17 -11.49
C LEU A 87 11.19 -12.49 -12.78
N LYS A 88 11.82 -13.22 -13.69
CA LYS A 88 12.25 -12.72 -15.00
C LYS A 88 11.03 -12.54 -15.91
N HIS A 89 10.37 -11.39 -15.83
CA HIS A 89 9.24 -11.08 -16.70
C HIS A 89 9.11 -9.60 -17.03
N GLU A 90 8.88 -9.33 -18.32
CA GLU A 90 8.53 -7.98 -18.80
C GLU A 90 7.07 -7.58 -18.49
N GLY A 91 6.26 -8.52 -18.00
CA GLY A 91 4.82 -8.36 -17.74
C GLY A 91 4.47 -7.88 -16.35
N SER A 92 3.18 -7.88 -16.06
CA SER A 92 2.64 -7.63 -14.73
C SER A 92 2.86 -8.82 -13.80
N LEU A 93 2.80 -8.56 -12.48
CA LEU A 93 2.99 -9.56 -11.44
C LEU A 93 1.91 -9.41 -10.38
N THR A 94 1.18 -10.50 -10.11
CA THR A 94 0.25 -10.61 -8.99
C THR A 94 0.87 -11.56 -7.99
N ALA A 95 1.02 -11.14 -6.73
CA ALA A 95 1.65 -11.94 -5.68
C ALA A 95 0.71 -12.12 -4.49
N ILE A 96 0.59 -13.36 -4.03
CA ILE A 96 -0.26 -13.76 -2.91
C ILE A 96 0.57 -14.56 -1.93
N ARG A 97 0.70 -14.09 -0.68
CA ARG A 97 1.48 -14.74 0.37
C ARG A 97 0.59 -15.54 1.29
N ILE A 98 1.04 -16.76 1.60
CA ILE A 98 0.50 -17.63 2.64
C ILE A 98 1.61 -17.89 3.66
N GLU A 99 1.27 -17.75 4.94
CA GLU A 99 2.17 -18.02 6.08
C GLU A 99 1.50 -19.01 7.04
N GLY A 100 2.29 -19.83 7.72
CA GLY A 100 1.75 -20.77 8.69
C GLY A 100 2.70 -21.90 9.03
N SER A 101 2.14 -23.06 9.41
CA SER A 101 2.92 -24.26 9.69
C SER A 101 3.41 -24.93 8.42
N LYS A 102 4.59 -25.51 8.46
CA LYS A 102 5.23 -26.20 7.34
C LYS A 102 4.32 -27.28 6.70
N ASN A 103 3.56 -27.98 7.55
CA ASN A 103 2.73 -29.10 7.09
C ASN A 103 1.44 -28.66 6.38
N SER A 104 1.01 -27.40 6.53
CA SER A 104 -0.26 -26.93 5.96
C SER A 104 -0.10 -26.04 4.72
N ILE A 105 1.06 -25.45 4.54
CA ILE A 105 1.23 -24.36 3.57
C ILE A 105 1.09 -24.84 2.12
N ASP A 106 1.63 -26.02 1.79
CA ASP A 106 1.57 -26.57 0.43
C ASP A 106 0.13 -26.90 0.03
N GLN A 107 -0.62 -27.53 0.95
CA GLN A 107 -2.04 -27.83 0.73
C GLN A 107 -2.87 -26.55 0.55
N ARG A 108 -2.57 -25.49 1.34
CA ARG A 108 -3.27 -24.21 1.23
C ARG A 108 -2.97 -23.50 -0.10
N ILE A 109 -1.73 -23.58 -0.60
CA ILE A 109 -1.38 -23.07 -1.94
C ILE A 109 -2.14 -23.84 -3.02
N GLU A 110 -2.17 -25.17 -2.95
CA GLU A 110 -2.90 -25.99 -3.90
C GLU A 110 -4.41 -25.70 -3.88
N ASN A 111 -5.00 -25.61 -2.71
CA ASN A 111 -6.38 -25.22 -2.53
C ASN A 111 -6.68 -23.84 -3.14
N LEU A 112 -5.82 -22.85 -2.86
CA LEU A 112 -5.94 -21.52 -3.43
C LEU A 112 -5.86 -21.52 -4.95
N MET A 113 -4.91 -22.25 -5.53
CA MET A 113 -4.78 -22.38 -6.99
C MET A 113 -6.04 -23.00 -7.62
N ASN A 114 -6.64 -23.99 -6.97
CA ASN A 114 -7.87 -24.64 -7.41
C ASN A 114 -9.08 -23.69 -7.28
N GLU A 115 -9.24 -22.99 -6.14
CA GLU A 115 -10.30 -21.99 -5.94
C GLU A 115 -10.24 -20.86 -6.97
N LEU A 116 -9.06 -20.36 -7.24
CA LEU A 116 -8.81 -19.29 -8.23
C LEU A 116 -8.78 -19.81 -9.67
N LYS A 117 -8.93 -21.13 -9.91
CA LYS A 117 -8.92 -21.79 -11.23
C LYS A 117 -7.68 -21.46 -12.06
N LEU A 118 -6.50 -21.50 -11.43
CA LEU A 118 -5.24 -21.06 -12.04
C LEU A 118 -4.54 -22.11 -12.93
N ILE A 119 -5.17 -23.23 -13.27
CA ILE A 119 -4.56 -24.35 -14.00
C ILE A 119 -3.92 -23.95 -15.34
N ASN A 120 -4.45 -22.91 -16.00
CA ASN A 120 -3.95 -22.42 -17.30
C ASN A 120 -3.16 -21.11 -17.17
N PHE A 121 -2.84 -20.68 -15.96
CA PHE A 121 -2.11 -19.44 -15.74
C PHE A 121 -0.62 -19.73 -15.64
N ASN A 122 0.21 -18.78 -16.09
CA ASN A 122 1.63 -18.83 -15.83
C ASN A 122 1.87 -18.44 -14.36
N THR A 123 2.23 -19.43 -13.54
CA THR A 123 2.43 -19.27 -12.11
C THR A 123 3.82 -19.76 -11.69
N SER A 124 4.33 -19.18 -10.61
CA SER A 124 5.51 -19.66 -9.92
C SER A 124 5.32 -19.54 -8.41
N ILE A 125 6.09 -20.25 -7.62
CA ILE A 125 6.02 -20.23 -6.16
C ILE A 125 7.39 -19.84 -5.64
N LEU A 126 7.43 -18.76 -4.87
CA LEU A 126 8.62 -18.35 -4.12
C LEU A 126 8.67 -19.13 -2.81
N ASP A 127 9.85 -19.68 -2.50
CA ASP A 127 10.12 -20.31 -1.22
C ASP A 127 10.21 -19.29 -0.08
N ILE A 128 10.48 -19.73 1.15
CA ILE A 128 10.54 -18.90 2.35
C ILE A 128 11.55 -17.73 2.19
N TYR A 129 12.75 -17.99 1.66
CA TYR A 129 13.79 -16.97 1.49
C TYR A 129 13.43 -15.96 0.43
N GLN A 130 12.95 -16.44 -0.70
CA GLN A 130 12.50 -15.62 -1.82
C GLN A 130 11.28 -14.78 -1.42
N SER A 131 10.32 -15.37 -0.69
CA SER A 131 9.15 -14.68 -0.13
C SER A 131 9.57 -13.57 0.82
N GLU A 132 10.49 -13.83 1.74
CA GLU A 132 10.99 -12.83 2.68
C GLU A 132 11.66 -11.66 1.96
N ILE A 133 12.53 -11.93 1.00
CA ILE A 133 13.18 -10.89 0.18
C ILE A 133 12.13 -10.07 -0.56
N PHE A 134 11.16 -10.73 -1.19
CA PHE A 134 10.09 -10.07 -1.95
C PHE A 134 9.29 -9.12 -1.06
N TRP A 135 8.73 -9.62 0.03
CA TRP A 135 7.85 -8.83 0.90
C TRP A 135 8.58 -7.75 1.71
N ASN A 136 9.86 -7.96 2.05
CA ASN A 136 10.69 -6.90 2.64
C ASN A 136 10.86 -5.72 1.67
N LYS A 137 11.03 -5.98 0.38
CA LYS A 137 11.13 -4.91 -0.63
C LYS A 137 9.80 -4.21 -0.89
N VAL A 138 8.68 -4.95 -0.89
CA VAL A 138 7.33 -4.38 -0.94
C VAL A 138 7.10 -3.48 0.27
N LYS A 139 7.33 -3.97 1.47
CA LYS A 139 7.16 -3.26 2.74
C LYS A 139 7.99 -1.97 2.82
N ASN A 140 9.22 -2.02 2.34
CA ASN A 140 10.16 -0.89 2.39
C ASN A 140 10.01 0.05 1.19
N LEU A 141 9.05 -0.18 0.30
CA LEU A 141 8.83 0.63 -0.91
C LEU A 141 10.10 0.76 -1.77
N GLU A 142 10.84 -0.33 -1.94
CA GLU A 142 12.14 -0.34 -2.60
C GLU A 142 12.10 0.27 -4.02
N PHE A 143 10.95 0.15 -4.71
CA PHE A 143 10.70 0.75 -6.02
C PHE A 143 10.81 2.28 -6.02
N PHE A 144 10.66 2.92 -4.86
CA PHE A 144 10.65 4.37 -4.69
C PHE A 144 11.83 4.86 -3.85
N SER A 145 12.73 3.98 -3.42
CA SER A 145 13.82 4.29 -2.48
C SER A 145 14.76 5.40 -2.99
N SER A 146 15.06 5.39 -4.29
CA SER A 146 15.91 6.41 -4.94
C SER A 146 15.13 7.56 -5.57
N SER A 147 13.81 7.58 -5.45
CA SER A 147 12.97 8.60 -6.08
C SER A 147 13.20 9.97 -5.46
N LYS A 148 13.23 11.02 -6.30
CA LYS A 148 13.17 12.43 -5.90
C LYS A 148 11.76 13.02 -6.05
N ASN A 149 10.82 12.23 -6.54
CA ASN A 149 9.44 12.63 -6.79
C ASN A 149 8.56 12.49 -5.54
N SER A 150 7.37 13.03 -5.60
CA SER A 150 6.36 12.89 -4.55
C SER A 150 5.84 11.47 -4.48
N ILE A 151 5.71 10.93 -3.26
CA ILE A 151 5.14 9.60 -3.01
C ILE A 151 3.81 9.75 -2.29
N LEU A 152 2.78 9.19 -2.90
CA LEU A 152 1.41 9.19 -2.38
C LEU A 152 1.02 7.80 -1.90
N ARG A 153 0.34 7.75 -0.77
CA ARG A 153 -0.35 6.58 -0.24
C ARG A 153 -1.85 6.80 -0.39
N ILE A 154 -2.49 6.01 -1.23
CA ILE A 154 -3.92 6.12 -1.54
C ILE A 154 -4.62 4.88 -1.03
N VAL A 155 -5.57 5.04 -0.11
CA VAL A 155 -6.44 3.96 0.36
C VAL A 155 -7.81 4.17 -0.24
N ILE A 156 -8.36 3.11 -0.83
CA ILE A 156 -9.59 3.16 -1.62
C ILE A 156 -10.30 1.80 -1.54
N PRO A 157 -11.64 1.74 -1.61
CA PRO A 157 -12.33 0.46 -1.76
C PRO A 157 -11.82 -0.31 -2.98
N THR A 158 -11.55 -1.61 -2.83
CA THR A 158 -10.99 -2.44 -3.91
C THR A 158 -11.83 -2.40 -5.19
N SER A 159 -13.16 -2.30 -5.07
CA SER A 159 -14.07 -2.15 -6.21
C SER A 159 -13.84 -0.88 -7.04
N GLU A 160 -13.24 0.15 -6.45
CA GLU A 160 -13.06 1.47 -7.05
C GLU A 160 -11.63 1.71 -7.58
N CYS A 161 -10.66 0.88 -7.17
CA CYS A 161 -9.25 1.14 -7.46
C CYS A 161 -8.94 1.15 -8.98
N VAL A 162 -9.57 0.27 -9.75
CA VAL A 162 -9.40 0.21 -11.21
C VAL A 162 -10.05 1.42 -11.88
N HIS A 163 -11.24 1.82 -11.42
CA HIS A 163 -11.91 3.03 -11.93
C HIS A 163 -11.09 4.29 -11.66
N LEU A 164 -10.49 4.40 -10.47
CA LEU A 164 -9.61 5.50 -10.14
C LEU A 164 -8.39 5.57 -11.07
N ILE A 165 -7.67 4.46 -11.26
CA ILE A 165 -6.43 4.47 -12.04
C ILE A 165 -6.66 4.89 -13.50
N TYR A 166 -7.80 4.52 -14.10
CA TYR A 166 -8.16 4.97 -15.45
C TYR A 166 -8.52 6.45 -15.55
N GLN A 167 -8.89 7.08 -14.43
CA GLN A 167 -9.14 8.53 -14.38
C GLN A 167 -7.89 9.36 -14.10
N LEU A 168 -6.80 8.72 -13.68
CA LEU A 168 -5.53 9.38 -13.45
C LEU A 168 -4.74 9.47 -14.77
N SER A 169 -3.86 10.45 -14.87
CA SER A 169 -2.98 10.59 -16.03
C SER A 169 -1.89 9.52 -16.01
N ASN A 170 -1.32 9.17 -17.17
CA ASN A 170 -0.32 8.11 -17.31
C ASN A 170 1.10 8.48 -16.79
N LYS A 171 1.26 9.62 -16.11
CA LYS A 171 2.56 10.08 -15.59
C LYS A 171 2.80 9.63 -14.14
N PHE A 172 2.47 8.39 -13.83
CA PHE A 172 2.65 7.83 -12.49
C PHE A 172 3.29 6.45 -12.57
N LYS A 173 4.11 6.16 -11.57
CA LYS A 173 4.59 4.81 -11.27
C LYS A 173 3.83 4.33 -10.04
N TYR A 174 3.22 3.16 -10.09
CA TYR A 174 2.34 2.69 -9.01
C TYR A 174 2.32 1.18 -8.88
N PHE A 175 1.93 0.71 -7.72
CA PHE A 175 1.52 -0.67 -7.49
C PHE A 175 0.37 -0.72 -6.48
N PHE A 176 -0.36 -1.83 -6.48
CA PHE A 176 -1.43 -2.07 -5.51
C PHE A 176 -0.96 -3.05 -4.44
N ASP A 177 -1.39 -2.79 -3.20
CA ASP A 177 -1.20 -3.65 -2.03
C ASP A 177 -2.54 -3.86 -1.33
N TRP A 178 -2.56 -4.64 -0.25
CA TRP A 178 -3.77 -4.97 0.49
C TRP A 178 -4.92 -5.48 -0.40
N GLY A 179 -4.59 -6.33 -1.39
CA GLY A 179 -5.58 -6.85 -2.33
C GLY A 179 -6.26 -5.80 -3.20
N GLY A 180 -5.59 -4.69 -3.48
CA GLY A 180 -6.12 -3.59 -4.28
C GLY A 180 -6.70 -2.43 -3.46
N ALA A 181 -6.79 -2.56 -2.13
CA ALA A 181 -7.32 -1.50 -1.28
C ALA A 181 -6.30 -0.38 -0.95
N LEU A 182 -5.03 -0.61 -1.21
CA LEU A 182 -3.96 0.36 -1.04
C LEU A 182 -3.21 0.52 -2.37
N MET A 183 -3.06 1.74 -2.84
CA MET A 183 -2.21 2.08 -3.97
C MET A 183 -1.05 2.96 -3.49
N TRP A 184 0.16 2.54 -3.79
CA TRP A 184 1.36 3.35 -3.69
C TRP A 184 1.65 3.98 -5.04
N MET A 185 1.90 5.27 -5.06
CA MET A 185 2.09 6.03 -6.29
C MET A 185 3.26 7.00 -6.17
N GLU A 186 4.16 6.95 -7.14
CA GLU A 186 5.16 7.98 -7.39
C GLU A 186 4.64 8.93 -8.45
N ALA A 187 4.46 10.20 -8.10
CA ALA A 187 3.94 11.24 -8.98
C ALA A 187 5.08 12.15 -9.48
N PHE A 188 5.27 12.18 -10.81
CA PHE A 188 6.31 12.97 -11.45
C PHE A 188 5.84 14.43 -11.60
N GLU A 189 6.73 15.38 -11.26
CA GLU A 189 6.47 16.81 -11.38
C GLU A 189 5.12 17.25 -10.78
N LEU A 190 4.77 16.65 -9.63
CA LEU A 190 3.49 16.92 -8.96
C LEU A 190 3.39 18.38 -8.55
N THR A 191 2.36 19.08 -9.04
CA THR A 191 1.98 20.43 -8.59
C THR A 191 0.85 20.36 -7.57
N GLU A 192 0.57 21.49 -6.90
CA GLU A 192 -0.52 21.57 -5.91
C GLU A 192 -1.89 21.32 -6.58
N GLU A 193 -2.14 21.89 -7.76
CA GLU A 193 -3.39 21.66 -8.49
C GLU A 193 -3.56 20.20 -8.91
N MET A 194 -2.48 19.54 -9.32
CA MET A 194 -2.49 18.10 -9.64
C MET A 194 -2.80 17.27 -8.40
N PHE A 195 -2.19 17.59 -7.26
CA PHE A 195 -2.44 16.89 -6.00
C PHE A 195 -3.88 17.06 -5.54
N ASP A 196 -4.43 18.26 -5.61
CA ASP A 196 -5.84 18.53 -5.31
C ASP A 196 -6.80 17.81 -6.25
N SER A 197 -6.46 17.73 -7.53
CA SER A 197 -7.24 16.96 -8.51
C SER A 197 -7.25 15.46 -8.15
N ILE A 198 -6.10 14.90 -7.78
CA ILE A 198 -5.99 13.50 -7.32
C ILE A 198 -6.83 13.31 -6.05
N ARG A 199 -6.68 14.20 -5.06
CA ARG A 199 -7.43 14.15 -3.80
C ARG A 199 -8.95 14.15 -4.04
N LYS A 200 -9.45 15.03 -4.90
CA LYS A 200 -10.88 15.11 -5.25
C LYS A 200 -11.37 13.81 -5.91
N LYS A 201 -10.60 13.23 -6.83
CA LYS A 201 -10.94 11.95 -7.48
C LYS A 201 -10.96 10.81 -6.48
N VAL A 202 -9.95 10.70 -5.62
CA VAL A 202 -9.86 9.68 -4.56
C VAL A 202 -11.05 9.76 -3.61
N VAL A 203 -11.39 10.96 -3.14
CA VAL A 203 -12.55 11.18 -2.25
C VAL A 203 -13.87 10.81 -2.94
N LYS A 204 -14.03 11.14 -4.22
CA LYS A 204 -15.22 10.76 -5.02
C LYS A 204 -15.43 9.25 -5.06
N HIS A 205 -14.36 8.46 -5.05
CA HIS A 205 -14.38 7.00 -4.99
C HIS A 205 -14.35 6.44 -3.57
N GLY A 206 -14.63 7.25 -2.54
CA GLY A 206 -14.72 6.83 -1.14
C GLY A 206 -13.36 6.56 -0.46
N GLY A 207 -12.27 6.99 -1.09
CA GLY A 207 -10.91 6.82 -0.59
C GLY A 207 -10.34 8.06 0.11
N TYR A 208 -9.08 7.95 0.50
CA TYR A 208 -8.28 9.07 1.00
C TYR A 208 -6.82 8.94 0.55
N VAL A 209 -6.15 10.07 0.39
CA VAL A 209 -4.75 10.15 0.00
C VAL A 209 -3.93 10.80 1.11
N THR A 210 -2.72 10.29 1.30
CA THR A 210 -1.72 10.84 2.21
C THR A 210 -0.44 11.11 1.42
N MET A 211 0.12 12.30 1.54
CA MET A 211 1.45 12.62 1.05
C MET A 211 2.49 12.01 2.00
N ILE A 212 3.26 11.04 1.52
CA ILE A 212 4.31 10.37 2.31
C ILE A 212 5.65 11.05 2.15
N LYS A 213 5.94 11.50 0.94
CA LYS A 213 7.17 12.21 0.58
C LYS A 213 6.84 13.35 -0.37
N ASN A 214 7.41 14.51 -0.10
CA ASN A 214 7.37 15.66 -1.00
C ASN A 214 8.52 15.58 -2.01
N SER A 215 8.38 16.26 -3.13
CA SER A 215 9.43 16.47 -4.13
C SER A 215 9.91 17.91 -4.10
N ASP A 216 10.97 18.18 -4.89
CA ASP A 216 11.46 19.55 -5.08
C ASP A 216 10.43 20.44 -5.81
N TYR A 217 9.52 19.86 -6.60
CA TYR A 217 8.42 20.55 -7.29
C TYR A 217 7.26 20.92 -6.35
N LEU A 218 7.08 20.17 -5.27
CA LEU A 218 6.07 20.40 -4.26
C LEU A 218 6.69 20.20 -2.87
N PRO A 219 7.56 21.12 -2.43
CA PRO A 219 8.34 20.96 -1.20
C PRO A 219 7.47 21.10 0.07
N TYR A 220 6.31 21.73 -0.05
CA TYR A 220 5.37 21.93 1.04
C TYR A 220 3.95 21.59 0.62
N VAL A 221 3.21 20.96 1.51
CA VAL A 221 1.78 20.67 1.39
C VAL A 221 1.11 21.06 2.69
N GLU A 222 0.09 21.91 2.61
CA GLU A 222 -0.61 22.43 3.79
C GLU A 222 -1.26 21.29 4.60
N ASP A 223 -1.99 20.40 3.91
CA ASP A 223 -2.66 19.24 4.50
C ASP A 223 -2.10 17.95 3.90
N VAL A 224 -1.27 17.26 4.68
CA VAL A 224 -0.65 15.99 4.26
C VAL A 224 -1.69 14.88 4.09
N PHE A 225 -2.77 14.92 4.88
CA PHE A 225 -3.83 13.92 4.89
C PHE A 225 -5.13 14.45 4.29
N THR A 226 -5.91 13.57 3.70
CA THR A 226 -7.29 13.88 3.34
C THR A 226 -8.17 13.76 4.57
N ILE A 227 -8.87 14.83 4.93
CA ILE A 227 -9.79 14.85 6.05
C ILE A 227 -11.05 15.65 5.69
N ASN A 228 -12.20 15.21 6.16
CA ASN A 228 -13.43 16.01 6.07
C ASN A 228 -13.56 16.98 7.26
N ARG A 229 -14.42 17.97 7.12
CA ARG A 229 -14.61 19.03 8.10
C ARG A 229 -14.98 18.53 9.50
N ASP A 230 -15.85 17.53 9.58
CA ASP A 230 -16.30 17.01 10.88
C ASP A 230 -15.17 16.30 11.63
N ARG A 231 -14.42 15.46 10.93
CA ARG A 231 -13.23 14.80 11.50
C ARG A 231 -12.16 15.82 11.89
N PHE A 232 -11.98 16.86 11.09
CA PHE A 232 -11.04 17.94 11.40
C PHE A 232 -11.41 18.64 12.70
N ASN A 233 -12.70 19.03 12.89
CA ASN A 233 -13.19 19.66 14.13
C ASN A 233 -12.96 18.77 15.36
N ILE A 234 -13.23 17.46 15.24
CA ILE A 234 -12.95 16.50 16.32
C ILE A 234 -11.45 16.45 16.62
N SER A 235 -10.60 16.37 15.59
CA SER A 235 -9.13 16.33 15.73
C SER A 235 -8.60 17.60 16.41
N GLN A 236 -9.12 18.77 16.07
CA GLN A 236 -8.76 20.04 16.72
C GLN A 236 -9.13 20.03 18.23
N ASN A 237 -10.32 19.55 18.59
CA ASN A 237 -10.74 19.45 19.98
C ASN A 237 -9.85 18.47 20.77
N ILE A 238 -9.50 17.33 20.18
CA ILE A 238 -8.56 16.37 20.76
C ILE A 238 -7.20 17.03 20.96
N LYS A 239 -6.65 17.68 19.93
CA LYS A 239 -5.38 18.41 20.00
C LYS A 239 -5.38 19.44 21.13
N LYS A 240 -6.44 20.24 21.22
CA LYS A 240 -6.60 21.25 22.28
C LYS A 240 -6.62 20.63 23.68
N SER A 241 -7.20 19.44 23.83
CA SER A 241 -7.28 18.74 25.12
C SER A 241 -5.95 18.12 25.55
N PHE A 242 -5.15 17.59 24.59
CA PHE A 242 -3.87 16.94 24.88
C PHE A 242 -2.70 17.94 24.88
N ASP A 243 -2.69 18.88 23.95
CA ASP A 243 -1.62 19.85 23.74
C ASP A 243 -2.21 21.24 23.50
N SER A 244 -2.72 21.85 24.57
CA SER A 244 -3.37 23.18 24.54
C SER A 244 -2.42 24.29 24.05
N LYS A 245 -1.10 24.13 24.26
CA LYS A 245 -0.06 25.08 23.83
C LYS A 245 0.45 24.84 22.41
N ARG A 246 0.01 23.75 21.75
CA ARG A 246 0.40 23.38 20.38
C ARG A 246 1.92 23.28 20.15
N ILE A 247 2.64 22.67 21.09
CA ILE A 247 4.09 22.51 21.03
C ILE A 247 4.51 21.16 20.39
N LEU A 248 3.62 20.18 20.35
CA LEU A 248 3.91 18.84 19.82
C LEU A 248 3.62 18.80 18.31
N ASN A 249 4.66 18.77 17.50
CA ASN A 249 4.63 18.66 16.04
C ASN A 249 3.51 19.50 15.37
N PRO A 250 3.44 20.83 15.60
CA PRO A 250 2.38 21.65 15.03
C PRO A 250 2.42 21.63 13.50
N GLY A 251 1.25 21.49 12.88
CA GLY A 251 1.12 21.44 11.41
C GLY A 251 1.61 20.17 10.75
N LYS A 252 2.01 19.13 11.50
CA LYS A 252 2.55 17.88 10.93
C LYS A 252 1.50 17.09 10.13
N MET A 253 0.25 17.13 10.55
CA MET A 253 -0.85 16.40 9.89
C MET A 253 -1.74 17.33 9.07
N TYR A 254 -2.15 18.42 9.69
CA TYR A 254 -3.07 19.41 9.12
C TYR A 254 -2.70 20.80 9.61
N THR A 255 -3.02 21.80 8.82
CA THR A 255 -2.92 23.18 9.26
C THR A 255 -3.82 23.42 10.48
N GLY A 256 -3.26 23.92 11.56
CA GLY A 256 -3.98 24.19 12.82
C GLY A 256 -4.09 23.00 13.80
N ILE A 257 -3.36 21.88 13.54
CA ILE A 257 -3.22 20.76 14.51
C ILE A 257 -1.76 20.54 14.85
#